data_a1488993878a71d6b4c00a37fefc1e5e
#
_entry.id   a1488993878a71d6b4c00a37fefc1e5e
#
_cell.length_a   1.000
_cell.length_b   1.000
_cell.length_c   1.000
_cell.angle_alpha   90.00
_cell.angle_beta   90.00
_cell.angle_gamma   90.00
#
_symmetry.space_group_name_H-M   'P 1'
#
loop_
_entity.id
_entity.type
_entity.pdbx_description
1 polymer ?
#
loop_
_entity_poly.entity_id
_entity_poly.type
_entity_poly.pdbx_seq_one_letter_code
_entity_poly.pdbx_strand_id
1 'polypeptide(L)'
;GAGASFDAVPPDTENFGVNLDALEKKLTDRVAAVIINSPNNPTGAIIPRKTLEGLARLLERKSAEYGHAIYIVSDEPYREITYGKEVPYIPAIYRDTVICYSYSKSLSLPGERIGYIALPDGITDCDRLYYAICGAGRSLGYVCAPALMQKAVARCAGAVSDISPYRRNRDLLYSALTAFGYECVKPDGAFYLFIKAPGGDSAAFGEKAKARNLLVVPGDDFGCPGYLRISYCVPYEVVKRSLPVFGELI
;
A
#
# COMPACT_ATOMS: atom_id res chain seq x y z
N GLY A 1 -11.08 -19.01 -0.67
CA GLY A 1 -12.51 -19.23 -0.88
C GLY A 1 -12.88 -19.43 -2.36
N ALA A 2 -12.46 -18.53 -3.27
CA ALA A 2 -12.83 -18.60 -4.70
C ALA A 2 -11.96 -19.55 -5.54
N GLY A 3 -10.94 -20.19 -4.96
CA GLY A 3 -10.04 -21.10 -5.68
C GLY A 3 -9.01 -20.38 -6.58
N ALA A 4 -8.89 -19.07 -6.48
CA ALA A 4 -7.85 -18.32 -7.19
C ALA A 4 -6.47 -18.56 -6.57
N SER A 5 -5.44 -18.63 -7.43
CA SER A 5 -4.04 -18.61 -7.02
C SER A 5 -3.50 -17.18 -7.01
N PHE A 6 -2.47 -16.97 -6.24
CA PHE A 6 -1.77 -15.70 -6.10
C PHE A 6 -0.31 -15.87 -6.49
N ASP A 7 0.23 -14.95 -7.28
CA ASP A 7 1.64 -14.91 -7.64
C ASP A 7 2.21 -13.50 -7.40
N ALA A 8 3.29 -13.41 -6.63
CA ALA A 8 3.92 -12.15 -6.31
C ALA A 8 4.93 -11.73 -7.39
N VAL A 9 4.90 -10.45 -7.75
CA VAL A 9 5.88 -9.82 -8.63
C VAL A 9 6.94 -9.13 -7.77
N PRO A 10 8.25 -9.41 -7.94
CA PRO A 10 9.28 -8.73 -7.18
C PRO A 10 9.26 -7.22 -7.49
N PRO A 11 9.41 -6.37 -6.47
CA PRO A 11 9.44 -4.92 -6.66
C PRO A 11 10.73 -4.48 -7.38
N ASP A 12 10.70 -3.28 -7.93
CA ASP A 12 11.90 -2.53 -8.20
C ASP A 12 12.41 -1.93 -6.87
N THR A 13 13.52 -2.43 -6.36
CA THR A 13 14.04 -2.04 -5.04
C THR A 13 14.74 -0.67 -5.02
N GLU A 14 14.98 -0.05 -6.17
CA GLU A 14 15.53 1.31 -6.22
C GLU A 14 14.52 2.36 -5.75
N ASN A 15 13.25 2.15 -6.10
CA ASN A 15 12.18 3.11 -5.80
C ASN A 15 10.89 2.46 -5.26
N PHE A 16 10.87 1.14 -5.11
CA PHE A 16 9.70 0.32 -4.75
C PHE A 16 8.50 0.52 -5.67
N GLY A 17 8.77 0.80 -6.93
CA GLY A 17 7.78 0.88 -7.99
C GLY A 17 7.35 -0.49 -8.51
N VAL A 18 6.41 -0.49 -9.46
CA VAL A 18 5.98 -1.70 -10.16
C VAL A 18 7.06 -2.10 -11.17
N ASN A 19 7.60 -3.29 -11.02
CA ASN A 19 8.53 -3.88 -11.99
C ASN A 19 7.73 -4.45 -13.19
N LEU A 20 7.57 -3.63 -14.24
CA LEU A 20 6.75 -3.98 -15.41
C LEU A 20 7.30 -5.17 -16.18
N ASP A 21 8.62 -5.30 -16.29
CA ASP A 21 9.26 -6.42 -17.01
C ASP A 21 9.04 -7.75 -16.27
N ALA A 22 9.14 -7.72 -14.94
CA ALA A 22 8.88 -8.90 -14.12
C ALA A 22 7.38 -9.26 -14.13
N LEU A 23 6.49 -8.25 -14.13
CA LEU A 23 5.05 -8.46 -14.24
C LEU A 23 4.70 -9.08 -15.60
N GLU A 24 5.22 -8.53 -16.71
CA GLU A 24 4.93 -9.04 -18.05
C GLU A 24 5.26 -10.53 -18.20
N LYS A 25 6.38 -10.98 -17.63
CA LYS A 25 6.78 -12.39 -17.64
C LYS A 25 5.85 -13.33 -16.87
N LYS A 26 5.07 -12.77 -15.94
CA LYS A 26 4.11 -13.52 -15.11
C LYS A 26 2.68 -13.45 -15.63
N LEU A 27 2.37 -12.54 -16.54
CA LEU A 27 1.06 -12.45 -17.15
C LEU A 27 0.82 -13.64 -18.09
N THR A 28 -0.25 -14.36 -17.81
CA THR A 28 -0.77 -15.47 -18.64
C THR A 28 -2.25 -15.24 -18.91
N ASP A 29 -2.84 -16.03 -19.82
CA ASP A 29 -4.28 -16.04 -20.13
C ASP A 29 -5.18 -16.40 -18.94
N ARG A 30 -4.60 -16.82 -17.82
CA ARG A 30 -5.31 -17.12 -16.56
C ARG A 30 -5.33 -15.97 -15.57
N VAL A 31 -4.57 -14.90 -15.82
CA VAL A 31 -4.51 -13.76 -14.90
C VAL A 31 -5.75 -12.89 -15.08
N ALA A 32 -6.56 -12.81 -14.04
CA ALA A 32 -7.78 -11.99 -14.02
C ALA A 32 -7.55 -10.57 -13.47
N ALA A 33 -6.58 -10.39 -12.58
CA ALA A 33 -6.34 -9.08 -11.95
C ALA A 33 -4.89 -8.90 -11.47
N VAL A 34 -4.47 -7.64 -11.41
CA VAL A 34 -3.24 -7.19 -10.77
C VAL A 34 -3.61 -6.33 -9.56
N ILE A 35 -3.12 -6.68 -8.37
CA ILE A 35 -3.37 -5.93 -7.15
C ILE A 35 -2.18 -4.99 -6.91
N ILE A 36 -2.47 -3.70 -6.73
CA ILE A 36 -1.47 -2.68 -6.38
C ILE A 36 -1.94 -1.90 -5.15
N ASN A 37 -0.98 -1.46 -4.33
CA ASN A 37 -1.24 -0.63 -3.15
C ASN A 37 -0.41 0.66 -3.25
N SER A 38 -1.07 1.83 -3.32
CA SER A 38 -0.39 3.12 -3.46
C SER A 38 -1.22 4.25 -2.83
N PRO A 39 -0.67 5.03 -1.89
CA PRO A 39 0.65 4.90 -1.25
C PRO A 39 0.85 3.54 -0.56
N ASN A 40 2.05 3.01 -0.64
CA ASN A 40 2.32 1.60 -0.33
C ASN A 40 2.58 1.32 1.15
N ASN A 41 2.09 0.22 1.64
CA ASN A 41 2.55 -0.45 2.84
C ASN A 41 3.32 -1.71 2.40
N PRO A 42 4.63 -1.83 2.65
CA PRO A 42 5.41 -1.22 3.74
C PRO A 42 6.29 -0.01 3.35
N THR A 43 6.38 0.39 2.09
CA THR A 43 7.48 1.23 1.60
C THR A 43 7.20 2.74 1.70
N GLY A 44 5.94 3.15 1.78
CA GLY A 44 5.52 4.55 1.67
C GLY A 44 5.66 5.13 0.26
N ALA A 45 6.00 4.32 -0.74
CA ALA A 45 6.14 4.77 -2.12
C ALA A 45 4.78 5.09 -2.75
N ILE A 46 4.75 6.11 -3.60
CA ILE A 46 3.62 6.41 -4.48
C ILE A 46 4.02 5.99 -5.90
N ILE A 47 3.19 5.16 -6.54
CA ILE A 47 3.44 4.73 -7.92
C ILE A 47 3.29 5.94 -8.85
N PRO A 48 4.34 6.32 -9.59
CA PRO A 48 4.28 7.47 -10.50
C PRO A 48 3.29 7.25 -11.64
N ARG A 49 2.65 8.34 -12.11
CA ARG A 49 1.75 8.32 -13.28
C ARG A 49 2.38 7.61 -14.49
N LYS A 50 3.63 7.90 -14.81
CA LYS A 50 4.36 7.26 -15.93
C LYS A 50 4.41 5.73 -15.81
N THR A 51 4.62 5.21 -14.60
CA THR A 51 4.62 3.76 -14.34
C THR A 51 3.21 3.18 -14.50
N LEU A 52 2.18 3.88 -14.01
CA LEU A 52 0.78 3.47 -14.19
C LEU A 52 0.35 3.48 -15.67
N GLU A 53 0.79 4.46 -16.44
CA GLU A 53 0.57 4.49 -17.90
C GLU A 53 1.29 3.34 -18.62
N GLY A 54 2.48 2.96 -18.16
CA GLY A 54 3.18 1.76 -18.64
C GLY A 54 2.41 0.48 -18.31
N LEU A 55 1.92 0.38 -17.06
CA LEU A 55 1.07 -0.73 -16.62
C LEU A 55 -0.22 -0.82 -17.44
N ALA A 56 -0.91 0.32 -17.66
CA ALA A 56 -2.13 0.37 -18.47
C ALA A 56 -1.89 -0.19 -19.88
N ARG A 57 -0.88 0.32 -20.59
CA ARG A 57 -0.52 -0.17 -21.94
C ARG A 57 -0.21 -1.68 -21.96
N LEU A 58 0.49 -2.18 -20.93
CA LEU A 58 0.79 -3.59 -20.80
C LEU A 58 -0.48 -4.42 -20.65
N LEU A 59 -1.38 -4.01 -19.74
CA LEU A 59 -2.62 -4.72 -19.47
C LEU A 59 -3.61 -4.64 -20.64
N GLU A 60 -3.72 -3.49 -21.32
CA GLU A 60 -4.53 -3.35 -22.56
C GLU A 60 -4.07 -4.34 -23.64
N ARG A 61 -2.75 -4.41 -23.89
CA ARG A 61 -2.18 -5.32 -24.86
C ARG A 61 -2.45 -6.78 -24.49
N LYS A 62 -2.23 -7.14 -23.22
CA LYS A 62 -2.44 -8.51 -22.72
C LYS A 62 -3.91 -8.91 -22.67
N SER A 63 -4.81 -7.99 -22.32
CA SER A 63 -6.25 -8.21 -22.38
C SER A 63 -6.73 -8.50 -23.82
N ALA A 64 -6.22 -7.76 -24.78
CA ALA A 64 -6.52 -8.01 -26.20
C ALA A 64 -5.95 -9.36 -26.69
N GLU A 65 -4.73 -9.72 -26.25
CA GLU A 65 -4.08 -10.99 -26.59
C GLU A 65 -4.86 -12.18 -26.02
N TYR A 66 -5.35 -12.07 -24.77
CA TYR A 66 -6.00 -13.18 -24.06
C TYR A 66 -7.53 -13.21 -24.25
N GLY A 67 -8.11 -12.16 -24.83
CA GLY A 67 -9.54 -12.09 -25.12
C GLY A 67 -10.43 -11.83 -23.89
N HIS A 68 -9.87 -11.32 -22.79
CA HIS A 68 -10.61 -10.93 -21.59
C HIS A 68 -9.92 -9.76 -20.88
N ALA A 69 -10.69 -9.00 -20.08
CA ALA A 69 -10.16 -7.92 -19.28
C ALA A 69 -9.24 -8.45 -18.15
N ILE A 70 -8.13 -7.75 -17.91
CA ILE A 70 -7.27 -7.93 -16.75
C ILE A 70 -7.46 -6.70 -15.87
N TYR A 71 -8.11 -6.84 -14.71
CA TYR A 71 -8.44 -5.71 -13.85
C TYR A 71 -7.25 -5.25 -13.02
N ILE A 72 -7.19 -3.94 -12.72
CA ILE A 72 -6.41 -3.44 -11.60
C ILE A 72 -7.30 -3.40 -10.36
N VAL A 73 -6.87 -4.04 -9.27
CA VAL A 73 -7.45 -3.82 -7.95
C VAL A 73 -6.54 -2.85 -7.21
N SER A 74 -6.99 -1.60 -7.08
CA SER A 74 -6.24 -0.53 -6.43
C SER A 74 -6.62 -0.45 -4.96
N ASP A 75 -5.71 -0.84 -4.08
CA ASP A 75 -5.86 -0.71 -2.63
C ASP A 75 -5.32 0.65 -2.18
N GLU A 76 -6.22 1.56 -1.77
CA GLU A 76 -5.93 2.98 -1.55
C GLU A 76 -6.21 3.49 -0.11
N PRO A 77 -5.90 2.76 0.96
CA PRO A 77 -6.23 3.21 2.32
C PRO A 77 -5.40 4.42 2.79
N TYR A 78 -4.31 4.76 2.09
CA TYR A 78 -3.40 5.85 2.43
C TYR A 78 -3.47 7.04 1.46
N ARG A 79 -4.48 7.09 0.59
CA ARG A 79 -4.58 8.05 -0.51
C ARG A 79 -4.36 9.51 -0.09
N GLU A 80 -4.89 9.91 1.05
CA GLU A 80 -4.77 11.28 1.59
C GLU A 80 -3.51 11.51 2.43
N ILE A 81 -2.81 10.44 2.80
CA ILE A 81 -1.60 10.55 3.62
C ILE A 81 -0.39 10.66 2.69
N THR A 82 -0.12 11.88 2.22
CA THR A 82 0.96 12.18 1.29
C THR A 82 1.80 13.36 1.79
N TYR A 83 3.03 13.45 1.30
CA TYR A 83 3.99 14.44 1.76
C TYR A 83 4.43 15.39 0.63
N GLY A 84 3.47 15.82 -0.18
CA GLY A 84 3.69 16.77 -1.27
C GLY A 84 3.71 16.14 -2.66
N LYS A 85 3.49 14.82 -2.75
CA LYS A 85 3.25 14.14 -4.02
C LYS A 85 1.77 13.84 -4.22
N GLU A 86 1.31 13.98 -5.44
CA GLU A 86 -0.04 13.60 -5.86
C GLU A 86 -0.13 12.08 -6.04
N VAL A 87 -1.25 11.49 -5.57
CA VAL A 87 -1.61 10.11 -5.87
C VAL A 87 -2.45 10.10 -7.14
N PRO A 88 -1.98 9.50 -8.24
CA PRO A 88 -2.74 9.47 -9.47
C PRO A 88 -4.11 8.79 -9.30
N TYR A 89 -5.12 9.29 -10.00
CA TYR A 89 -6.42 8.62 -10.09
C TYR A 89 -6.35 7.53 -11.17
N ILE A 90 -6.20 6.30 -10.76
CA ILE A 90 -5.91 5.17 -11.64
C ILE A 90 -7.01 4.90 -12.67
N PRO A 91 -8.31 5.01 -12.34
CA PRO A 91 -9.37 4.82 -13.34
C PRO A 91 -9.32 5.77 -14.54
N ALA A 92 -8.72 6.96 -14.38
CA ALA A 92 -8.48 7.90 -15.49
C ALA A 92 -7.31 7.49 -16.39
N ILE A 93 -6.50 6.50 -15.96
CA ILE A 93 -5.34 5.97 -16.70
C ILE A 93 -5.67 4.60 -17.31
N TYR A 94 -6.33 3.75 -16.53
CA TYR A 94 -6.75 2.42 -16.95
C TYR A 94 -8.19 2.18 -16.51
N ARG A 95 -9.10 2.03 -17.48
CA ARG A 95 -10.56 1.94 -17.26
C ARG A 95 -10.95 0.76 -16.37
N ASP A 96 -10.33 -0.41 -16.59
CA ASP A 96 -10.68 -1.64 -15.88
C ASP A 96 -10.02 -1.70 -14.50
N THR A 97 -10.35 -0.69 -13.67
CA THR A 97 -9.81 -0.51 -12.31
C THR A 97 -10.94 -0.59 -11.27
N VAL A 98 -10.76 -1.46 -10.28
CA VAL A 98 -11.58 -1.55 -9.07
C VAL A 98 -10.85 -0.83 -7.95
N ILE A 99 -11.49 0.14 -7.30
CA ILE A 99 -10.92 0.88 -6.17
C ILE A 99 -11.37 0.24 -4.87
N CYS A 100 -10.42 -0.09 -3.99
CA CYS A 100 -10.66 -0.50 -2.62
C CYS A 100 -10.18 0.61 -1.67
N TYR A 101 -11.11 1.23 -0.94
CA TYR A 101 -10.80 2.34 -0.05
C TYR A 101 -11.23 2.06 1.39
N SER A 102 -10.47 2.58 2.35
CA SER A 102 -10.77 2.44 3.78
C SER A 102 -10.59 3.77 4.50
N TYR A 103 -11.55 4.13 5.35
CA TYR A 103 -11.46 5.28 6.25
C TYR A 103 -10.62 5.03 7.50
N SER A 104 -10.05 3.84 7.64
CA SER A 104 -9.20 3.46 8.78
C SER A 104 -8.01 4.39 8.97
N LYS A 105 -7.50 5.02 7.89
CA LYS A 105 -6.29 5.84 7.91
C LYS A 105 -6.59 7.32 7.74
N SER A 106 -7.35 7.68 6.71
CA SER A 106 -7.68 9.08 6.40
C SER A 106 -8.47 9.79 7.50
N LEU A 107 -9.39 9.09 8.16
CA LEU A 107 -10.20 9.62 9.26
C LEU A 107 -9.80 9.05 10.64
N SER A 108 -8.71 8.26 10.72
CA SER A 108 -8.28 7.62 11.97
C SER A 108 -9.37 6.75 12.62
N LEU A 109 -10.15 6.02 11.81
CA LEU A 109 -11.27 5.19 12.25
C LEU A 109 -11.02 3.67 12.03
N PRO A 110 -9.86 3.10 12.45
CA PRO A 110 -9.58 1.68 12.18
C PRO A 110 -10.52 0.73 12.91
N GLY A 111 -11.04 1.12 14.07
CA GLY A 111 -11.96 0.33 14.89
C GLY A 111 -13.37 0.22 14.30
N GLU A 112 -13.78 1.19 13.49
CA GLU A 112 -15.16 1.29 12.98
C GLU A 112 -15.41 0.41 11.75
N ARG A 113 -14.38 -0.19 11.20
CA ARG A 113 -14.44 -1.17 10.11
C ARG A 113 -15.27 -0.69 8.91
N ILE A 114 -14.99 0.52 8.41
CA ILE A 114 -15.72 1.15 7.31
C ILE A 114 -14.80 1.51 6.15
N GLY A 115 -15.26 1.19 4.95
CA GLY A 115 -14.63 1.47 3.66
C GLY A 115 -15.62 1.23 2.54
N TYR A 116 -15.16 1.31 1.31
CA TYR A 116 -15.97 1.02 0.13
C TYR A 116 -15.15 0.38 -0.98
N ILE A 117 -15.83 -0.29 -1.88
CA ILE A 117 -15.32 -0.68 -3.19
C ILE A 117 -16.05 0.16 -4.23
N ALA A 118 -15.30 0.82 -5.12
CA ALA A 118 -15.89 1.59 -6.21
C ALA A 118 -15.54 0.96 -7.56
N LEU A 119 -16.57 0.87 -8.40
CA LEU A 119 -16.48 0.50 -9.81
C LEU A 119 -16.75 1.77 -10.62
N PRO A 120 -15.75 2.34 -11.30
CA PRO A 120 -15.96 3.51 -12.15
C PRO A 120 -16.87 3.19 -13.35
N ASP A 121 -17.60 4.21 -13.83
CA ASP A 121 -18.39 4.08 -15.04
C ASP A 121 -17.54 3.61 -16.22
N GLY A 122 -18.05 2.69 -16.99
CA GLY A 122 -17.40 2.13 -18.16
C GLY A 122 -16.39 1.01 -17.90
N ILE A 123 -16.20 0.56 -16.65
CA ILE A 123 -15.44 -0.67 -16.37
C ILE A 123 -16.08 -1.87 -17.09
N THR A 124 -15.25 -2.74 -17.65
CA THR A 124 -15.75 -3.94 -18.34
C THR A 124 -16.54 -4.81 -17.38
N ASP A 125 -17.69 -5.36 -17.84
CA ASP A 125 -18.58 -6.20 -17.04
C ASP A 125 -19.08 -5.58 -15.72
N CYS A 126 -19.31 -4.28 -15.67
CA CYS A 126 -19.65 -3.52 -14.46
C CYS A 126 -20.71 -4.20 -13.58
N ASP A 127 -21.88 -4.53 -14.15
CA ASP A 127 -22.98 -5.15 -13.40
C ASP A 127 -22.60 -6.53 -12.84
N ARG A 128 -21.92 -7.33 -13.65
CA ARG A 128 -21.45 -8.66 -13.25
C ARG A 128 -20.44 -8.57 -12.11
N LEU A 129 -19.49 -7.64 -12.20
CA LEU A 129 -18.53 -7.35 -11.13
C LEU A 129 -19.21 -6.87 -9.87
N TYR A 130 -20.17 -5.95 -9.98
CA TYR A 130 -20.92 -5.43 -8.84
C TYR A 130 -21.61 -6.56 -8.06
N TYR A 131 -22.37 -7.40 -8.75
CA TYR A 131 -23.05 -8.52 -8.11
C TYR A 131 -22.08 -9.58 -7.56
N ALA A 132 -20.96 -9.83 -8.25
CA ALA A 132 -19.93 -10.76 -7.77
C ALA A 132 -19.26 -10.24 -6.48
N ILE A 133 -18.93 -8.95 -6.41
CA ILE A 133 -18.34 -8.31 -5.23
C ILE A 133 -19.33 -8.34 -4.05
N CYS A 134 -20.61 -8.00 -4.29
CA CYS A 134 -21.66 -8.09 -3.27
C CYS A 134 -21.84 -9.53 -2.76
N GLY A 135 -21.83 -10.50 -3.66
CA GLY A 135 -21.90 -11.92 -3.33
C GLY A 135 -20.71 -12.41 -2.51
N ALA A 136 -19.50 -12.01 -2.91
CA ALA A 136 -18.26 -12.32 -2.19
C ALA A 136 -18.28 -11.72 -0.77
N GLY A 137 -18.69 -10.45 -0.64
CA GLY A 137 -18.85 -9.81 0.66
C GLY A 137 -19.78 -10.57 1.59
N ARG A 138 -20.96 -10.98 1.09
CA ARG A 138 -21.92 -11.77 1.86
C ARG A 138 -21.37 -13.14 2.25
N SER A 139 -20.66 -13.80 1.35
CA SER A 139 -20.02 -15.11 1.63
C SER A 139 -18.97 -15.02 2.74
N LEU A 140 -18.34 -13.85 2.89
CA LEU A 140 -17.39 -13.55 3.97
C LEU A 140 -18.06 -13.03 5.26
N GLY A 141 -19.41 -12.94 5.28
CA GLY A 141 -20.17 -12.46 6.43
C GLY A 141 -20.39 -10.94 6.47
N TYR A 142 -20.05 -10.22 5.41
CA TYR A 142 -20.23 -8.76 5.32
C TYR A 142 -21.40 -8.41 4.42
N VAL A 143 -22.38 -7.65 4.95
CA VAL A 143 -23.52 -7.17 4.16
C VAL A 143 -23.37 -5.68 3.88
N CYS A 144 -23.17 -4.88 4.92
CA CYS A 144 -22.95 -3.44 4.83
C CYS A 144 -22.26 -2.93 6.11
N ALA A 145 -21.65 -1.77 6.02
CA ALA A 145 -21.14 -1.08 7.21
C ALA A 145 -22.30 -0.60 8.10
N PRO A 146 -22.12 -0.42 9.43
CA PRO A 146 -23.12 0.12 10.34
C PRO A 146 -23.68 1.46 9.86
N ALA A 147 -25.02 1.62 9.84
CA ALA A 147 -25.69 2.81 9.30
C ALA A 147 -25.24 4.12 9.99
N LEU A 148 -24.96 4.06 11.30
CA LEU A 148 -24.43 5.21 12.05
C LEU A 148 -23.10 5.68 11.47
N MET A 149 -22.18 4.75 11.20
CA MET A 149 -20.87 5.06 10.66
C MET A 149 -20.94 5.53 9.21
N GLN A 150 -21.83 4.97 8.39
CA GLN A 150 -22.06 5.49 7.05
C GLN A 150 -22.51 6.96 7.07
N LYS A 151 -23.44 7.34 7.97
CA LYS A 151 -23.89 8.73 8.13
C LYS A 151 -22.81 9.64 8.69
N ALA A 152 -21.99 9.17 9.63
CA ALA A 152 -20.86 9.92 10.16
C ALA A 152 -19.82 10.22 9.07
N VAL A 153 -19.39 9.21 8.35
CA VAL A 153 -18.42 9.34 7.25
C VAL A 153 -18.95 10.24 6.13
N ALA A 154 -20.22 10.14 5.78
CA ALA A 154 -20.85 11.02 4.78
C ALA A 154 -20.77 12.50 5.16
N ARG A 155 -20.82 12.83 6.47
CA ARG A 155 -20.64 14.20 6.97
C ARG A 155 -19.18 14.65 7.03
N CYS A 156 -18.25 13.70 6.98
CA CYS A 156 -16.81 13.94 6.96
C CYS A 156 -16.24 13.88 5.53
N ALA A 157 -17.09 13.88 4.50
CA ALA A 157 -16.63 13.83 3.11
C ALA A 157 -15.65 14.97 2.82
N GLY A 158 -14.47 14.65 2.31
CA GLY A 158 -13.38 15.59 2.04
C GLY A 158 -12.55 15.99 3.27
N ALA A 159 -12.92 15.57 4.49
CA ALA A 159 -12.09 15.76 5.67
C ALA A 159 -10.97 14.70 5.70
N VAL A 160 -9.81 15.10 6.22
CA VAL A 160 -8.67 14.22 6.46
C VAL A 160 -8.08 14.53 7.83
N SER A 161 -7.46 13.53 8.45
CA SER A 161 -6.70 13.72 9.70
C SER A 161 -5.51 14.65 9.46
N ASP A 162 -5.08 15.35 10.51
CA ASP A 162 -3.85 16.12 10.46
C ASP A 162 -2.65 15.20 10.25
N ILE A 163 -1.97 15.33 9.11
CA ILE A 163 -0.80 14.53 8.73
C ILE A 163 0.53 15.20 9.13
N SER A 164 0.51 16.39 9.70
CA SER A 164 1.72 17.12 10.09
C SER A 164 2.56 16.37 11.13
N PRO A 165 1.99 15.65 12.13
CA PRO A 165 2.76 14.81 13.03
C PRO A 165 3.50 13.67 12.31
N TYR A 166 2.85 13.05 11.32
CA TYR A 166 3.50 11.97 10.52
C TYR A 166 4.66 12.52 9.69
N ARG A 167 4.47 13.68 9.05
CA ARG A 167 5.54 14.35 8.29
C ARG A 167 6.74 14.64 9.18
N ARG A 168 6.53 15.23 10.37
CA ARG A 168 7.60 15.53 11.33
C ARG A 168 8.33 14.26 11.77
N ASN A 169 7.60 13.21 12.11
CA ASN A 169 8.17 11.93 12.54
C ASN A 169 8.97 11.28 11.41
N ARG A 170 8.43 11.27 10.18
CA ARG A 170 9.12 10.78 8.98
C ARG A 170 10.45 11.49 8.77
N ASP A 171 10.41 12.84 8.77
CA ASP A 171 11.59 13.64 8.44
C ASP A 171 12.70 13.46 9.50
N LEU A 172 12.33 13.39 10.79
CA LEU A 172 13.27 13.10 11.88
C LEU A 172 13.88 11.70 11.71
N LEU A 173 13.02 10.67 11.56
CA LEU A 173 13.48 9.29 11.48
C LEU A 173 14.34 9.06 10.23
N TYR A 174 13.89 9.52 9.06
CA TYR A 174 14.63 9.39 7.80
C TYR A 174 16.01 10.05 7.89
N SER A 175 16.07 11.30 8.36
CA SER A 175 17.35 12.03 8.46
C SER A 175 18.31 11.37 9.43
N ALA A 176 17.84 10.89 10.58
CA ALA A 176 18.68 10.24 11.56
C ALA A 176 19.19 8.88 11.06
N LEU A 177 18.33 8.04 10.52
CA LEU A 177 18.72 6.72 10.01
C LEU A 177 19.69 6.83 8.84
N THR A 178 19.48 7.77 7.93
CA THR A 178 20.42 8.04 6.83
C THR A 178 21.77 8.49 7.36
N ALA A 179 21.79 9.36 8.39
CA ALA A 179 23.02 9.81 9.03
C ALA A 179 23.78 8.69 9.76
N PHE A 180 23.05 7.70 10.29
CA PHE A 180 23.67 6.50 10.88
C PHE A 180 24.19 5.51 9.84
N GLY A 181 23.83 5.67 8.55
CA GLY A 181 24.29 4.80 7.47
C GLY A 181 23.26 3.75 7.01
N TYR A 182 22.01 3.82 7.48
CA TYR A 182 20.97 2.95 6.96
C TYR A 182 20.58 3.32 5.53
N GLU A 183 20.45 2.32 4.66
CA GLU A 183 19.92 2.48 3.31
C GLU A 183 18.39 2.48 3.35
N CYS A 184 17.78 3.58 2.91
CA CYS A 184 16.32 3.69 2.84
C CYS A 184 15.87 4.70 1.78
N VAL A 185 14.69 4.44 1.18
CA VAL A 185 14.02 5.39 0.30
C VAL A 185 13.11 6.29 1.16
N LYS A 186 13.15 7.61 0.91
CA LYS A 186 12.29 8.54 1.64
C LYS A 186 10.83 8.30 1.26
N PRO A 187 9.92 8.01 2.23
CA PRO A 187 8.53 7.78 1.93
C PRO A 187 7.83 9.03 1.36
N ASP A 188 7.03 8.86 0.33
CA ASP A 188 6.20 9.91 -0.27
C ASP A 188 4.79 9.96 0.34
N GLY A 189 4.35 8.85 0.95
CA GLY A 189 3.04 8.70 1.57
C GLY A 189 3.01 7.63 2.67
N ALA A 190 1.81 7.29 3.12
CA ALA A 190 1.55 6.42 4.26
C ALA A 190 2.30 6.89 5.53
N PHE A 191 2.61 5.99 6.45
CA PHE A 191 3.37 6.30 7.67
C PHE A 191 4.36 5.19 8.02
N TYR A 192 5.01 4.65 6.98
CA TYR A 192 6.03 3.61 7.09
C TYR A 192 7.34 4.07 6.45
N LEU A 193 8.43 3.69 7.07
CA LEU A 193 9.76 3.75 6.51
C LEU A 193 10.25 2.32 6.30
N PHE A 194 10.74 2.02 5.11
CA PHE A 194 11.24 0.71 4.73
C PHE A 194 12.73 0.81 4.49
N ILE A 195 13.51 0.14 5.33
CA ILE A 195 14.97 0.24 5.35
C ILE A 195 15.60 -1.12 5.06
N LYS A 196 16.77 -1.13 4.47
CA LYS A 196 17.59 -2.33 4.35
C LYS A 196 18.17 -2.69 5.71
N ALA A 197 18.05 -3.95 6.09
CA ALA A 197 18.63 -4.45 7.33
C ALA A 197 20.15 -4.46 7.24
N PRO A 198 20.88 -3.88 8.21
CA PRO A 198 22.33 -4.03 8.30
C PRO A 198 22.71 -5.50 8.29
N GLY A 199 23.67 -5.87 7.44
CA GLY A 199 24.07 -7.27 7.25
C GLY A 199 23.10 -8.13 6.43
N GLY A 200 21.97 -7.58 5.97
CA GLY A 200 21.02 -8.26 5.07
C GLY A 200 20.10 -9.29 5.73
N ASP A 201 20.20 -9.53 7.05
CA ASP A 201 19.35 -10.45 7.80
C ASP A 201 18.33 -9.67 8.64
N SER A 202 17.12 -9.53 8.07
CA SER A 202 16.00 -8.80 8.69
C SER A 202 15.48 -9.47 9.95
N ALA A 203 15.50 -10.80 10.01
CA ALA A 203 15.02 -11.55 11.17
C ALA A 203 15.99 -11.41 12.35
N ALA A 204 17.29 -11.63 12.12
CA ALA A 204 18.32 -11.44 13.15
C ALA A 204 18.38 -9.99 13.65
N PHE A 205 18.23 -9.00 12.76
CA PHE A 205 18.14 -7.60 13.18
C PHE A 205 16.89 -7.35 14.02
N GLY A 206 15.75 -7.89 13.63
CA GLY A 206 14.49 -7.77 14.37
C GLY A 206 14.60 -8.28 15.81
N GLU A 207 15.25 -9.41 16.03
CA GLU A 207 15.47 -9.97 17.39
C GLU A 207 16.45 -9.10 18.20
N LYS A 208 17.54 -8.60 17.60
CA LYS A 208 18.45 -7.65 18.26
C LYS A 208 17.74 -6.35 18.67
N ALA A 209 16.92 -5.82 17.80
CA ALA A 209 16.11 -4.61 18.04
C ALA A 209 15.09 -4.85 19.17
N LYS A 210 14.40 -5.97 19.13
CA LYS A 210 13.42 -6.37 20.15
C LYS A 210 14.05 -6.51 21.54
N ALA A 211 15.27 -7.06 21.65
CA ALA A 211 16.03 -7.14 22.90
C ALA A 211 16.34 -5.75 23.49
N ARG A 212 16.27 -4.67 22.68
CA ARG A 212 16.43 -3.28 23.09
C ARG A 212 15.09 -2.53 23.16
N ASN A 213 13.96 -3.23 23.21
CA ASN A 213 12.58 -2.68 23.20
C ASN A 213 12.28 -1.81 21.94
N LEU A 214 12.93 -2.10 20.83
CA LEU A 214 12.69 -1.49 19.53
C LEU A 214 11.97 -2.50 18.63
N LEU A 215 10.68 -2.24 18.35
CA LEU A 215 9.88 -3.14 17.52
C LEU A 215 9.90 -2.69 16.07
N VAL A 216 10.46 -3.54 15.21
CA VAL A 216 10.46 -3.40 13.75
C VAL A 216 9.87 -4.67 13.14
N VAL A 217 9.38 -4.59 11.91
CA VAL A 217 8.77 -5.76 11.24
C VAL A 217 9.69 -6.20 10.10
N PRO A 218 10.16 -7.45 10.07
CA PRO A 218 10.92 -8.00 8.96
C PRO A 218 10.17 -7.88 7.64
N GLY A 219 10.90 -7.62 6.55
CA GLY A 219 10.37 -7.45 5.21
C GLY A 219 9.98 -8.75 4.54
N ASP A 220 10.32 -9.88 5.14
CA ASP A 220 10.04 -11.22 4.63
C ASP A 220 8.54 -11.44 4.41
N ASP A 221 7.70 -11.02 5.36
CA ASP A 221 6.23 -11.09 5.26
C ASP A 221 5.65 -10.20 4.15
N PHE A 222 6.45 -9.27 3.62
CA PHE A 222 6.09 -8.40 2.49
C PHE A 222 6.75 -8.84 1.17
N GLY A 223 7.34 -10.04 1.13
CA GLY A 223 8.05 -10.55 -0.05
C GLY A 223 9.36 -9.82 -0.37
N CYS A 224 9.94 -9.12 0.61
CA CYS A 224 11.18 -8.36 0.47
C CYS A 224 12.18 -8.70 1.60
N PRO A 225 12.77 -9.90 1.58
CA PRO A 225 13.73 -10.31 2.62
C PRO A 225 14.92 -9.36 2.66
N GLY A 226 15.51 -9.21 3.83
CA GLY A 226 16.62 -8.28 4.05
C GLY A 226 16.20 -6.83 4.27
N TYR A 227 14.90 -6.54 4.33
CA TYR A 227 14.37 -5.22 4.66
C TYR A 227 13.60 -5.22 5.98
N LEU A 228 13.35 -4.04 6.52
CA LEU A 228 12.63 -3.82 7.77
C LEU A 228 11.60 -2.70 7.60
N ARG A 229 10.37 -2.92 8.06
CA ARG A 229 9.35 -1.87 8.14
C ARG A 229 9.35 -1.23 9.52
N ILE A 230 9.41 0.09 9.55
CA ILE A 230 9.26 0.93 10.73
C ILE A 230 8.00 1.76 10.57
N SER A 231 7.07 1.69 11.53
CA SER A 231 5.92 2.58 11.58
C SER A 231 6.27 3.83 12.39
N TYR A 232 5.99 5.01 11.84
CA TYR A 232 6.18 6.28 12.55
C TYR A 232 4.86 6.98 12.91
N CYS A 233 3.73 6.24 12.90
CA CYS A 233 2.45 6.74 13.43
C CYS A 233 2.38 6.58 14.96
N VAL A 234 3.33 7.15 15.65
CA VAL A 234 3.52 7.12 17.10
C VAL A 234 3.80 8.54 17.62
N PRO A 235 3.70 8.82 18.93
CA PRO A 235 4.09 10.11 19.47
C PRO A 235 5.54 10.47 19.11
N TYR A 236 5.80 11.75 18.85
CA TYR A 236 7.12 12.27 18.47
C TYR A 236 8.25 11.85 19.42
N GLU A 237 7.97 11.88 20.74
CA GLU A 237 8.94 11.50 21.77
C GLU A 237 9.31 10.00 21.70
N VAL A 238 8.42 9.15 21.19
CA VAL A 238 8.73 7.72 20.95
C VAL A 238 9.75 7.61 19.81
N VAL A 239 9.53 8.32 18.71
CA VAL A 239 10.50 8.36 17.60
C VAL A 239 11.86 8.87 18.10
N LYS A 240 11.86 9.99 18.81
CA LYS A 240 13.11 10.60 19.33
C LYS A 240 13.88 9.64 20.24
N ARG A 241 13.19 8.94 21.14
CA ARG A 241 13.83 7.96 22.05
C ARG A 241 14.34 6.72 21.34
N SER A 242 13.79 6.36 20.18
CA SER A 242 14.25 5.18 19.42
C SER A 242 15.56 5.43 18.68
N LEU A 243 15.93 6.69 18.38
CA LEU A 243 17.08 7.01 17.55
C LEU A 243 18.41 6.51 18.11
N PRO A 244 18.75 6.69 19.42
CA PRO A 244 19.99 6.14 19.97
C PRO A 244 20.09 4.62 19.79
N VAL A 245 18.97 3.90 19.93
CA VAL A 245 18.94 2.44 19.77
C VAL A 245 19.26 2.04 18.33
N PHE A 246 18.72 2.77 17.35
CA PHE A 246 19.09 2.55 15.94
C PHE A 246 20.59 2.81 15.70
N GLY A 247 21.16 3.85 16.31
CA GLY A 247 22.58 4.16 16.19
C GLY A 247 23.50 3.08 16.79
N GLU A 248 23.04 2.33 17.80
CA GLU A 248 23.77 1.22 18.41
C GLU A 248 23.66 -0.11 17.62
N LEU A 249 22.70 -0.21 16.72
CA LEU A 249 22.38 -1.45 16.00
C LEU A 249 22.96 -1.51 14.57
N ILE A 250 23.63 -0.45 14.10
CA ILE A 250 24.24 -0.41 12.77
C ILE A 250 25.59 -1.09 12.71
#